data_2502edf6d0891a0284598aea5d1e19b3
#
_entry.id   2502edf6d0891a0284598aea5d1e19b3
#
_cell.length_a   1.000
_cell.length_b   1.000
_cell.length_c   1.000
_cell.angle_alpha   90.00
_cell.angle_beta   90.00
_cell.angle_gamma   90.00
#
_symmetry.space_group_name_H-M   'P 1'
#
loop_
_entity.id
_entity.type
_entity.pdbx_description
1 polymer ?
#
loop_
_entity_poly.entity_id
_entity_poly.type
_entity_poly.pdbx_seq_one_letter_code
_entity_poly.pdbx_strand_id
1 'polypeptide(L)'
;MDVLKQTIAKNLVQLRTQAKLTQAQLAEKLNYSDKAVSKWERGEAIPDLRVLIQLARLYDITVDDIINTGSVEKIVKPRMNLGKKRLLITLLSAGLVWFIATVIFTVFYFVEITADYAFLTFVVAPFVCAVVLMVFSAIWGNRITNVFASSLIIWTLAAMLHIFVITFKPFDKIEFLYVVAAVFEILVILWFILRRFIKRRK
;
A
#
# COMPACT_ATOMS: atom_id res chain seq x y z
N MET A 1 42.36 -7.85 9.36
CA MET A 1 41.81 -7.00 10.45
C MET A 1 41.22 -5.70 9.96
N ASP A 2 41.77 -5.06 8.94
CA ASP A 2 41.28 -3.78 8.43
C ASP A 2 39.89 -3.84 7.77
N VAL A 3 39.58 -4.92 7.06
CA VAL A 3 38.29 -5.11 6.40
C VAL A 3 37.14 -5.14 7.41
N LEU A 4 37.31 -5.87 8.53
CA LEU A 4 36.30 -5.94 9.57
C LEU A 4 36.07 -4.58 10.25
N LYS A 5 37.14 -3.83 10.55
CA LYS A 5 37.04 -2.48 11.11
C LYS A 5 36.24 -1.55 10.21
N GLN A 6 36.55 -1.56 8.91
CA GLN A 6 35.86 -0.72 7.93
C GLN A 6 34.41 -1.13 7.74
N THR A 7 34.12 -2.43 7.78
CA THR A 7 32.74 -2.93 7.70
C THR A 7 31.91 -2.44 8.87
N ILE A 8 32.44 -2.62 10.10
CA ILE A 8 31.75 -2.14 11.32
C ILE A 8 31.57 -0.62 11.28
N ALA A 9 32.63 0.12 10.91
CA ALA A 9 32.55 1.59 10.81
C ALA A 9 31.46 2.05 9.84
N LYS A 10 31.43 1.48 8.63
CA LYS A 10 30.40 1.77 7.62
C LYS A 10 29.00 1.46 8.13
N ASN A 11 28.83 0.29 8.75
CA ASN A 11 27.53 -0.15 9.26
C ASN A 11 27.03 0.76 10.41
N LEU A 12 27.94 1.18 11.31
CA LEU A 12 27.59 2.12 12.40
C LEU A 12 27.14 3.47 11.88
N VAL A 13 27.85 4.05 10.91
CA VAL A 13 27.43 5.32 10.29
C VAL A 13 26.05 5.19 9.66
N GLN A 14 25.78 4.10 8.95
CA GLN A 14 24.50 3.87 8.32
C GLN A 14 23.35 3.74 9.35
N LEU A 15 23.55 2.96 10.39
CA LEU A 15 22.55 2.77 11.46
C LEU A 15 22.25 4.09 12.18
N ARG A 16 23.29 4.84 12.55
CA ARG A 16 23.13 6.13 13.21
C ARG A 16 22.39 7.15 12.35
N THR A 17 22.79 7.28 11.09
CA THR A 17 22.18 8.25 10.17
C THR A 17 20.74 7.89 9.85
N GLN A 18 20.41 6.59 9.73
CA GLN A 18 19.04 6.13 9.57
C GLN A 18 18.17 6.47 10.79
N ALA A 19 18.72 6.30 11.99
CA ALA A 19 18.06 6.68 13.24
C ALA A 19 18.01 8.21 13.46
N LYS A 20 18.58 9.01 12.53
CA LYS A 20 18.69 10.47 12.60
C LYS A 20 19.39 10.97 13.86
N LEU A 21 20.36 10.20 14.36
CA LEU A 21 21.13 10.56 15.53
C LEU A 21 22.44 11.27 15.13
N THR A 22 22.86 12.25 15.92
CA THR A 22 24.23 12.78 15.87
C THR A 22 25.20 11.80 16.57
N GLN A 23 26.51 11.94 16.34
CA GLN A 23 27.53 11.15 17.07
C GLN A 23 27.41 11.33 18.59
N ALA A 24 27.19 12.58 19.04
CA ALA A 24 26.99 12.89 20.44
C ALA A 24 25.75 12.20 21.03
N GLN A 25 24.61 12.23 20.32
CA GLN A 25 23.39 11.56 20.77
C GLN A 25 23.53 10.03 20.83
N LEU A 26 24.28 9.43 19.89
CA LEU A 26 24.59 8.01 19.96
C LEU A 26 25.49 7.69 21.15
N ALA A 27 26.52 8.51 21.37
CA ALA A 27 27.44 8.38 22.50
C ALA A 27 26.69 8.44 23.85
N GLU A 28 25.79 9.40 24.02
CA GLU A 28 24.93 9.54 25.19
C GLU A 28 24.11 8.26 25.45
N LYS A 29 23.45 7.70 24.41
CA LYS A 29 22.66 6.46 24.52
C LYS A 29 23.48 5.24 24.91
N LEU A 30 24.76 5.22 24.56
CA LEU A 30 25.69 4.13 24.88
C LEU A 30 26.48 4.35 26.17
N ASN A 31 26.36 5.51 26.82
CA ASN A 31 27.19 5.97 27.93
C ASN A 31 28.69 6.01 27.59
N TYR A 32 29.00 6.53 26.39
CA TYR A 32 30.36 6.71 25.89
C TYR A 32 30.59 8.17 25.48
N SER A 33 31.85 8.50 25.16
CA SER A 33 32.17 9.81 24.63
C SER A 33 31.92 9.89 23.12
N ASP A 34 31.61 11.08 22.63
CA ASP A 34 31.49 11.39 21.19
C ASP A 34 32.77 11.05 20.42
N LYS A 35 33.94 11.24 21.06
CA LYS A 35 35.25 10.87 20.52
C LYS A 35 35.41 9.36 20.30
N ALA A 36 34.82 8.55 21.20
CA ALA A 36 34.83 7.09 21.03
C ALA A 36 34.01 6.67 19.83
N VAL A 37 32.75 7.18 19.71
CA VAL A 37 31.87 6.92 18.57
C VAL A 37 32.53 7.37 17.26
N SER A 38 33.15 8.55 17.27
CA SER A 38 33.86 9.06 16.09
C SER A 38 35.02 8.15 15.65
N LYS A 39 35.79 7.61 16.61
CA LYS A 39 36.86 6.63 16.28
C LYS A 39 36.32 5.32 15.70
N TRP A 40 35.18 4.84 16.21
CA TRP A 40 34.55 3.64 15.67
C TRP A 40 34.06 3.86 14.25
N GLU A 41 33.41 5.00 13.99
CA GLU A 41 32.88 5.36 12.66
C GLU A 41 33.96 5.66 11.63
N ARG A 42 35.16 6.06 12.04
CA ARG A 42 36.33 6.19 11.16
C ARG A 42 37.12 4.89 10.98
N GLY A 43 36.71 3.82 11.68
CA GLY A 43 37.44 2.56 11.63
C GLY A 43 38.81 2.58 12.33
N GLU A 44 39.09 3.58 13.18
CA GLU A 44 40.32 3.68 13.97
C GLU A 44 40.32 2.70 15.13
N ALA A 45 39.14 2.40 15.68
CA ALA A 45 38.92 1.45 16.77
C ALA A 45 37.67 0.59 16.50
N ILE A 46 37.67 -0.62 17.08
CA ILE A 46 36.48 -1.49 17.09
C ILE A 46 35.77 -1.29 18.43
N PRO A 47 34.41 -1.14 18.45
CA PRO A 47 33.66 -1.22 19.69
C PRO A 47 33.89 -2.58 20.37
N ASP A 48 33.92 -2.61 21.68
CA ASP A 48 33.99 -3.88 22.40
C ASP A 48 32.66 -4.68 22.26
N LEU A 49 32.71 -5.96 22.65
CA LEU A 49 31.53 -6.84 22.49
C LEU A 49 30.32 -6.32 23.26
N ARG A 50 30.54 -5.67 24.40
CA ARG A 50 29.45 -5.10 25.22
C ARG A 50 28.76 -3.96 24.46
N VAL A 51 29.52 -3.09 23.80
CA VAL A 51 28.98 -1.99 22.99
C VAL A 51 28.28 -2.56 21.74
N LEU A 52 28.83 -3.58 21.10
CA LEU A 52 28.16 -4.22 19.95
C LEU A 52 26.81 -4.83 20.34
N ILE A 53 26.70 -5.44 21.52
CA ILE A 53 25.41 -5.95 22.03
C ILE A 53 24.43 -4.79 22.35
N GLN A 54 24.92 -3.69 22.92
CA GLN A 54 24.09 -2.51 23.16
C GLN A 54 23.59 -1.88 21.85
N LEU A 55 24.43 -1.77 20.84
CA LEU A 55 24.07 -1.29 19.51
C LEU A 55 23.05 -2.21 18.84
N ALA A 56 23.23 -3.53 18.93
CA ALA A 56 22.30 -4.51 18.39
C ALA A 56 20.91 -4.34 19.02
N ARG A 57 20.82 -4.15 20.35
CA ARG A 57 19.55 -3.87 21.05
C ARG A 57 18.96 -2.52 20.68
N LEU A 58 19.80 -1.47 20.58
CA LEU A 58 19.35 -0.11 20.25
C LEU A 58 18.68 -0.04 18.86
N TYR A 59 19.18 -0.82 17.91
CA TYR A 59 18.72 -0.82 16.53
C TYR A 59 17.82 -2.00 16.18
N ASP A 60 17.51 -2.88 17.16
CA ASP A 60 16.71 -4.10 16.98
C ASP A 60 17.23 -5.00 15.84
N ILE A 61 18.53 -5.27 15.89
CA ILE A 61 19.28 -6.11 14.94
C ILE A 61 20.17 -7.08 15.70
N THR A 62 20.83 -7.99 14.98
CA THR A 62 21.82 -8.89 15.57
C THR A 62 23.22 -8.29 15.54
N VAL A 63 24.12 -8.77 16.42
CA VAL A 63 25.55 -8.39 16.35
C VAL A 63 26.15 -8.84 15.01
N ASP A 64 25.69 -9.97 14.48
CA ASP A 64 26.12 -10.50 13.19
C ASP A 64 25.81 -9.53 12.04
N ASP A 65 24.66 -8.82 12.10
CA ASP A 65 24.32 -7.78 11.12
C ASP A 65 25.30 -6.60 11.16
N ILE A 66 25.85 -6.27 12.34
CA ILE A 66 26.79 -5.16 12.49
C ILE A 66 28.16 -5.52 11.90
N ILE A 67 28.59 -6.77 12.04
CA ILE A 67 29.93 -7.22 11.63
C ILE A 67 30.01 -7.68 10.18
N ASN A 68 28.88 -8.03 9.56
CA ASN A 68 28.86 -8.55 8.19
C ASN A 68 28.61 -7.47 7.14
N THR A 69 29.24 -7.64 5.98
CA THR A 69 29.13 -6.74 4.85
C THR A 69 27.75 -6.87 4.19
N GLY A 70 27.03 -5.75 4.04
CA GLY A 70 25.77 -5.70 3.32
C GLY A 70 24.52 -6.12 4.12
N SER A 71 24.67 -6.62 5.34
CA SER A 71 23.53 -6.95 6.21
C SER A 71 22.77 -5.68 6.62
N VAL A 72 23.50 -4.68 7.12
CA VAL A 72 22.93 -3.37 7.48
C VAL A 72 22.35 -2.66 6.26
N GLU A 73 22.97 -2.75 5.10
CA GLU A 73 22.48 -2.14 3.87
C GLU A 73 21.11 -2.71 3.42
N LYS A 74 20.84 -3.98 3.68
CA LYS A 74 19.54 -4.61 3.45
C LYS A 74 18.48 -4.12 4.45
N ILE A 75 18.90 -3.88 5.70
CA ILE A 75 18.03 -3.40 6.79
C ILE A 75 17.74 -1.90 6.62
N VAL A 76 18.76 -1.14 6.22
CA VAL A 76 18.75 0.33 6.05
C VAL A 76 18.09 0.76 4.74
N LYS A 77 17.97 -0.12 3.73
CA LYS A 77 17.20 0.23 2.52
C LYS A 77 15.83 0.71 2.95
N PRO A 78 15.41 1.93 2.53
CA PRO A 78 14.13 2.48 2.96
C PRO A 78 13.05 1.49 2.58
N ARG A 79 12.50 0.78 3.57
CA ARG A 79 11.30 -0.03 3.36
C ARG A 79 10.26 0.95 2.83
N MET A 80 9.84 0.72 1.61
CA MET A 80 8.77 1.53 1.00
C MET A 80 7.63 1.63 2.01
N ASN A 81 7.24 2.85 2.39
CA ASN A 81 6.20 3.10 3.37
C ASN A 81 5.00 2.20 3.04
N LEU A 82 4.51 1.45 4.03
CA LEU A 82 3.40 0.50 3.86
C LEU A 82 2.20 1.14 3.14
N GLY A 83 1.94 2.43 3.40
CA GLY A 83 0.92 3.19 2.67
C GLY A 83 1.22 3.33 1.19
N LYS A 84 2.47 3.67 0.82
CA LYS A 84 2.89 3.77 -0.59
C LYS A 84 2.85 2.42 -1.29
N LYS A 85 3.25 1.33 -0.59
CA LYS A 85 3.18 -0.04 -1.13
C LYS A 85 1.74 -0.46 -1.39
N ARG A 86 0.82 -0.20 -0.45
CA ARG A 86 -0.61 -0.49 -0.59
C ARG A 86 -1.23 0.29 -1.76
N LEU A 87 -0.93 1.59 -1.84
CA LEU A 87 -1.38 2.44 -2.94
C LEU A 87 -0.89 1.91 -4.30
N LEU A 88 0.40 1.56 -4.41
CA LEU A 88 0.97 1.02 -5.64
C LEU A 88 0.28 -0.28 -6.06
N ILE A 89 0.05 -1.21 -5.12
CA ILE A 89 -0.66 -2.47 -5.41
C ILE A 89 -2.08 -2.17 -5.91
N THR A 90 -2.81 -1.26 -5.26
CA THR A 90 -4.18 -0.88 -5.66
C THR A 90 -4.20 -0.27 -7.06
N LEU A 91 -3.28 0.64 -7.37
CA LEU A 91 -3.19 1.28 -8.70
C LEU A 91 -2.81 0.27 -9.80
N LEU A 92 -1.86 -0.62 -9.53
CA LEU A 92 -1.47 -1.68 -10.48
C LEU A 92 -2.63 -2.65 -10.75
N SER A 93 -3.37 -3.03 -9.70
CA SER A 93 -4.53 -3.92 -9.86
C SER A 93 -5.66 -3.26 -10.65
N ALA A 94 -5.94 -1.97 -10.40
CA ALA A 94 -6.90 -1.21 -11.19
C ALA A 94 -6.43 -1.07 -12.65
N GLY A 95 -5.15 -0.77 -12.89
CA GLY A 95 -4.55 -0.72 -14.22
C GLY A 95 -4.65 -2.05 -14.97
N LEU A 96 -4.47 -3.17 -14.25
CA LEU A 96 -4.62 -4.51 -14.83
C LEU A 96 -6.05 -4.77 -15.33
N VAL A 97 -7.07 -4.33 -14.59
CA VAL A 97 -8.48 -4.43 -15.03
C VAL A 97 -8.68 -3.70 -16.35
N TRP A 98 -8.19 -2.46 -16.47
CA TRP A 98 -8.29 -1.68 -17.69
C TRP A 98 -7.49 -2.27 -18.84
N PHE A 99 -6.30 -2.81 -18.56
CA PHE A 99 -5.48 -3.51 -19.56
C PHE A 99 -6.22 -4.73 -20.12
N ILE A 100 -6.80 -5.57 -19.25
CA ILE A 100 -7.58 -6.76 -19.67
C ILE A 100 -8.81 -6.32 -20.49
N ALA A 101 -9.53 -5.29 -20.06
CA ALA A 101 -10.67 -4.75 -20.79
C ALA A 101 -10.28 -4.28 -22.21
N THR A 102 -9.12 -3.62 -22.34
CA THR A 102 -8.60 -3.18 -23.64
C THR A 102 -8.24 -4.37 -24.53
N VAL A 103 -7.62 -5.41 -23.98
CA VAL A 103 -7.29 -6.63 -24.74
C VAL A 103 -8.57 -7.31 -25.24
N ILE A 104 -9.56 -7.49 -24.37
CA ILE A 104 -10.85 -8.11 -24.74
C ILE A 104 -11.57 -7.26 -25.80
N PHE A 105 -11.60 -5.94 -25.62
CA PHE A 105 -12.15 -5.02 -26.60
C PHE A 105 -11.49 -5.20 -27.97
N THR A 106 -10.16 -5.25 -28.01
CA THR A 106 -9.40 -5.40 -29.24
C THR A 106 -9.72 -6.72 -29.93
N VAL A 107 -9.79 -7.82 -29.17
CA VAL A 107 -10.17 -9.13 -29.73
C VAL A 107 -11.58 -9.09 -30.32
N PHE A 108 -12.56 -8.55 -29.59
CA PHE A 108 -13.94 -8.47 -30.07
C PHE A 108 -14.10 -7.54 -31.27
N TYR A 109 -13.32 -6.46 -31.31
CA TYR A 109 -13.32 -5.53 -32.43
C TYR A 109 -12.79 -6.17 -33.73
N PHE A 110 -11.76 -7.01 -33.62
CA PHE A 110 -11.21 -7.74 -34.79
C PHE A 110 -12.07 -8.94 -35.19
N VAL A 111 -12.91 -9.46 -34.33
CA VAL A 111 -13.91 -10.49 -34.68
C VAL A 111 -15.17 -9.78 -35.13
N GLU A 112 -15.32 -9.56 -36.43
CA GLU A 112 -16.38 -8.75 -37.04
C GLU A 112 -17.81 -9.06 -36.55
N ILE A 113 -18.09 -10.31 -36.13
CA ILE A 113 -19.40 -10.75 -35.61
C ILE A 113 -19.81 -10.02 -34.29
N THR A 114 -18.83 -9.56 -33.53
CA THR A 114 -19.07 -8.97 -32.18
C THR A 114 -18.60 -7.52 -32.08
N ALA A 115 -18.16 -6.90 -33.16
CA ALA A 115 -17.62 -5.55 -33.19
C ALA A 115 -18.60 -4.51 -32.61
N ASP A 116 -19.89 -4.63 -32.90
CA ASP A 116 -20.93 -3.71 -32.46
C ASP A 116 -21.11 -3.71 -30.92
N TYR A 117 -20.75 -4.80 -30.27
CA TYR A 117 -20.88 -4.95 -28.81
C TYR A 117 -19.53 -4.86 -28.09
N ALA A 118 -18.43 -4.67 -28.79
CA ALA A 118 -17.08 -4.61 -28.20
C ALA A 118 -16.97 -3.53 -27.11
N PHE A 119 -17.65 -2.37 -27.28
CA PHE A 119 -17.65 -1.28 -26.31
C PHE A 119 -18.18 -1.67 -24.93
N LEU A 120 -19.02 -2.73 -24.83
CA LEU A 120 -19.54 -3.21 -23.54
C LEU A 120 -18.42 -3.66 -22.58
N THR A 121 -17.25 -4.01 -23.09
CA THR A 121 -16.08 -4.31 -22.24
C THR A 121 -15.67 -3.12 -21.39
N PHE A 122 -15.74 -1.90 -21.95
CA PHE A 122 -15.48 -0.67 -21.22
C PHE A 122 -16.63 -0.25 -20.29
N VAL A 123 -17.84 -0.77 -20.52
CA VAL A 123 -18.97 -0.57 -19.60
C VAL A 123 -18.84 -1.47 -18.36
N VAL A 124 -18.31 -2.68 -18.53
CA VAL A 124 -18.11 -3.63 -17.43
C VAL A 124 -16.84 -3.29 -16.60
N ALA A 125 -15.81 -2.76 -17.23
CA ALA A 125 -14.52 -2.50 -16.58
C ALA A 125 -14.61 -1.61 -15.33
N PRO A 126 -15.37 -0.50 -15.28
CA PRO A 126 -15.55 0.33 -14.08
C PRO A 126 -16.16 -0.44 -12.91
N PHE A 127 -17.15 -1.31 -13.17
CA PHE A 127 -17.75 -2.14 -12.13
C PHE A 127 -16.75 -3.13 -11.54
N VAL A 128 -15.99 -3.84 -12.39
CA VAL A 128 -14.94 -4.75 -11.94
C VAL A 128 -13.86 -3.99 -11.16
N CYS A 129 -13.47 -2.80 -11.61
CA CYS A 129 -12.54 -1.94 -10.92
C CYS A 129 -13.07 -1.52 -9.54
N ALA A 130 -14.36 -1.16 -9.43
CA ALA A 130 -14.99 -0.82 -8.15
C ALA A 130 -14.98 -2.01 -7.17
N VAL A 131 -15.22 -3.23 -7.64
CA VAL A 131 -15.11 -4.45 -6.82
C VAL A 131 -13.69 -4.65 -6.31
N VAL A 132 -12.66 -4.50 -7.15
CA VAL A 132 -11.25 -4.58 -6.75
C VAL A 132 -10.92 -3.53 -5.69
N LEU A 133 -11.36 -2.28 -5.88
CA LEU A 133 -11.16 -1.20 -4.91
C LEU A 133 -11.87 -1.48 -3.58
N MET A 134 -13.06 -2.09 -3.61
CA MET A 134 -13.78 -2.49 -2.39
C MET A 134 -13.01 -3.56 -1.62
N VAL A 135 -12.44 -4.57 -2.29
CA VAL A 135 -11.62 -5.61 -1.65
C VAL A 135 -10.43 -4.99 -0.94
N PHE A 136 -9.67 -4.11 -1.61
CA PHE A 136 -8.53 -3.44 -0.98
C PHE A 136 -8.94 -2.49 0.14
N SER A 137 -10.09 -1.80 -0.01
CA SER A 137 -10.64 -0.96 1.04
C SER A 137 -11.06 -1.77 2.27
N ALA A 138 -11.59 -2.97 2.08
CA ALA A 138 -11.94 -3.87 3.18
C ALA A 138 -10.70 -4.39 3.94
N ILE A 139 -9.59 -4.65 3.23
CA ILE A 139 -8.36 -5.21 3.81
C ILE A 139 -7.51 -4.11 4.48
N TRP A 140 -7.33 -2.96 3.83
CA TRP A 140 -6.37 -1.93 4.23
C TRP A 140 -6.99 -0.57 4.52
N GLY A 141 -8.25 -0.38 4.13
CA GLY A 141 -8.94 0.89 4.23
C GLY A 141 -9.45 1.19 5.62
N ASN A 142 -9.94 2.38 5.76
CA ASN A 142 -10.69 2.83 6.92
C ASN A 142 -12.19 2.80 6.63
N ARG A 143 -13.00 3.20 7.61
CA ARG A 143 -14.45 3.22 7.49
C ARG A 143 -14.94 4.12 6.35
N ILE A 144 -14.30 5.27 6.16
CA ILE A 144 -14.68 6.25 5.14
C ILE A 144 -14.42 5.67 3.75
N THR A 145 -13.24 5.06 3.54
CA THR A 145 -12.89 4.44 2.26
C THR A 145 -13.85 3.30 1.90
N ASN A 146 -14.32 2.53 2.91
CA ASN A 146 -15.29 1.46 2.68
C ASN A 146 -16.65 1.99 2.23
N VAL A 147 -17.12 3.13 2.77
CA VAL A 147 -18.34 3.79 2.31
C VAL A 147 -18.19 4.23 0.86
N PHE A 148 -17.09 4.92 0.52
CA PHE A 148 -16.83 5.34 -0.86
C PHE A 148 -16.73 4.16 -1.83
N ALA A 149 -16.07 3.08 -1.45
CA ALA A 149 -15.93 1.91 -2.30
C ALA A 149 -17.28 1.18 -2.51
N SER A 150 -18.13 1.09 -1.48
CA SER A 150 -19.47 0.52 -1.63
C SER A 150 -20.39 1.40 -2.50
N SER A 151 -20.32 2.72 -2.34
CA SER A 151 -20.99 3.70 -3.18
C SER A 151 -20.60 3.53 -4.65
N LEU A 152 -19.29 3.42 -4.92
CA LEU A 152 -18.79 3.22 -6.28
C LEU A 152 -19.36 1.94 -6.94
N ILE A 153 -19.49 0.85 -6.19
CA ILE A 153 -20.09 -0.40 -6.71
C ILE A 153 -21.56 -0.17 -7.09
N ILE A 154 -22.36 0.50 -6.23
CA ILE A 154 -23.77 0.73 -6.47
C ILE A 154 -23.97 1.52 -7.77
N TRP A 155 -23.25 2.63 -7.93
CA TRP A 155 -23.40 3.50 -9.08
C TRP A 155 -22.83 2.90 -10.37
N THR A 156 -21.70 2.20 -10.31
CA THR A 156 -21.13 1.52 -11.51
C THR A 156 -22.01 0.34 -11.94
N LEU A 157 -22.61 -0.39 -10.99
CA LEU A 157 -23.54 -1.46 -11.30
C LEU A 157 -24.82 -0.89 -11.96
N ALA A 158 -25.38 0.19 -11.42
CA ALA A 158 -26.56 0.84 -11.98
C ALA A 158 -26.29 1.34 -13.42
N ALA A 159 -25.15 2.00 -13.63
CA ALA A 159 -24.75 2.47 -14.95
C ALA A 159 -24.52 1.32 -15.94
N MET A 160 -23.86 0.24 -15.49
CA MET A 160 -23.64 -0.96 -16.30
C MET A 160 -24.99 -1.58 -16.75
N LEU A 161 -25.92 -1.80 -15.81
CA LEU A 161 -27.22 -2.37 -16.12
C LEU A 161 -28.05 -1.46 -17.03
N HIS A 162 -27.99 -0.15 -16.84
CA HIS A 162 -28.68 0.83 -17.68
C HIS A 162 -28.22 0.73 -19.13
N ILE A 163 -26.90 0.73 -19.38
CA ILE A 163 -26.33 0.64 -20.71
C ILE A 163 -26.65 -0.73 -21.36
N PHE A 164 -26.58 -1.81 -20.58
CA PHE A 164 -26.92 -3.15 -21.06
C PHE A 164 -28.38 -3.21 -21.55
N VAL A 165 -29.32 -2.72 -20.74
CA VAL A 165 -30.74 -2.77 -21.12
C VAL A 165 -31.04 -1.91 -22.35
N ILE A 166 -30.47 -0.70 -22.46
CA ILE A 166 -30.66 0.12 -23.66
C ILE A 166 -30.10 -0.56 -24.91
N THR A 167 -28.96 -1.25 -24.78
CA THR A 167 -28.29 -1.91 -25.92
C THR A 167 -29.09 -3.09 -26.45
N PHE A 168 -29.64 -3.93 -25.55
CA PHE A 168 -30.29 -5.18 -25.96
C PHE A 168 -31.81 -5.11 -26.01
N LYS A 169 -32.43 -4.29 -25.19
CA LYS A 169 -33.89 -4.18 -25.11
C LYS A 169 -34.27 -2.81 -24.54
N PRO A 170 -34.51 -1.79 -25.39
CA PRO A 170 -34.90 -0.47 -24.92
C PRO A 170 -36.19 -0.54 -24.10
N PHE A 171 -36.13 -0.03 -22.86
CA PHE A 171 -37.21 -0.03 -21.92
C PHE A 171 -37.48 1.42 -21.48
N ASP A 172 -38.72 1.91 -21.68
CA ASP A 172 -39.08 3.34 -21.51
C ASP A 172 -38.92 3.89 -20.08
N LYS A 173 -38.78 3.03 -19.08
CA LYS A 173 -38.72 3.44 -17.67
C LYS A 173 -37.49 2.98 -16.93
N ILE A 174 -36.37 2.78 -17.64
CA ILE A 174 -35.15 2.28 -17.04
C ILE A 174 -34.53 3.26 -16.03
N GLU A 175 -34.91 4.53 -16.07
CA GLU A 175 -34.46 5.59 -15.16
C GLU A 175 -34.77 5.27 -13.68
N PHE A 176 -35.79 4.46 -13.40
CA PHE A 176 -36.09 3.98 -12.05
C PHE A 176 -34.94 3.18 -11.42
N LEU A 177 -34.05 2.64 -12.22
CA LEU A 177 -32.84 1.96 -11.72
C LEU A 177 -31.96 2.87 -10.85
N TYR A 178 -31.85 4.13 -11.23
CA TYR A 178 -31.07 5.12 -10.44
C TYR A 178 -31.78 5.50 -9.14
N VAL A 179 -33.11 5.50 -9.12
CA VAL A 179 -33.86 5.70 -7.88
C VAL A 179 -33.61 4.56 -6.90
N VAL A 180 -33.62 3.31 -7.41
CA VAL A 180 -33.30 2.14 -6.60
C VAL A 180 -31.85 2.21 -6.08
N ALA A 181 -30.90 2.58 -6.94
CA ALA A 181 -29.50 2.76 -6.55
C ALA A 181 -29.35 3.82 -5.44
N ALA A 182 -30.06 4.94 -5.54
CA ALA A 182 -30.05 5.99 -4.51
C ALA A 182 -30.61 5.50 -3.16
N VAL A 183 -31.66 4.69 -3.17
CA VAL A 183 -32.20 4.08 -1.95
C VAL A 183 -31.19 3.13 -1.31
N PHE A 184 -30.53 2.28 -2.11
CA PHE A 184 -29.46 1.42 -1.60
C PHE A 184 -28.29 2.22 -1.02
N GLU A 185 -27.91 3.32 -1.65
CA GLU A 185 -26.87 4.23 -1.14
C GLU A 185 -27.22 4.75 0.24
N ILE A 186 -28.45 5.25 0.43
CA ILE A 186 -28.91 5.74 1.71
C ILE A 186 -28.89 4.64 2.78
N LEU A 187 -29.31 3.42 2.44
CA LEU A 187 -29.29 2.28 3.36
C LEU A 187 -27.85 1.91 3.77
N VAL A 188 -26.89 1.91 2.84
CA VAL A 188 -25.48 1.66 3.12
C VAL A 188 -24.92 2.73 4.06
N ILE A 189 -25.18 4.01 3.79
CA ILE A 189 -24.71 5.11 4.65
C ILE A 189 -25.32 4.98 6.06
N LEU A 190 -26.62 4.73 6.18
CA LEU A 190 -27.30 4.51 7.46
C LEU A 190 -26.71 3.33 8.22
N TRP A 191 -26.44 2.20 7.55
CA TRP A 191 -25.77 1.05 8.15
C TRP A 191 -24.41 1.41 8.75
N PHE A 192 -23.60 2.15 8.01
CA PHE A 192 -22.30 2.59 8.49
C PHE A 192 -22.39 3.57 9.67
N ILE A 193 -23.42 4.41 9.71
CA ILE A 193 -23.70 5.33 10.83
C ILE A 193 -24.15 4.53 12.05
N LEU A 194 -25.15 3.65 11.93
CA LEU A 194 -25.69 2.82 13.03
C LEU A 194 -24.62 1.95 13.67
N ARG A 195 -23.76 1.32 12.87
CA ARG A 195 -22.63 0.53 13.35
C ARG A 195 -21.65 1.35 14.22
N ARG A 196 -21.61 2.69 14.06
CA ARG A 196 -20.84 3.58 14.90
C ARG A 196 -21.43 3.69 16.32
N PHE A 197 -22.74 3.77 16.41
CA PHE A 197 -23.42 3.90 17.71
C PHE A 197 -23.36 2.59 18.51
N ILE A 198 -23.54 1.45 17.86
CA ILE A 198 -23.47 0.13 18.51
C ILE A 198 -22.07 -0.12 19.10
N LYS A 199 -20.98 0.27 18.40
CA LYS A 199 -19.61 0.06 18.85
C LYS A 199 -19.15 1.02 19.96
N ARG A 200 -19.89 2.12 20.20
CA ARG A 200 -19.62 3.06 21.30
C ARG A 200 -20.32 2.64 22.62
N ARG A 201 -21.27 1.70 22.58
CA ARG A 201 -21.99 1.22 23.78
C ARG A 201 -21.38 -0.05 24.38
N LYS A 202 -20.37 -0.64 23.77
CA LYS A 202 -19.53 -1.71 24.32
C LYS A 202 -18.13 -1.15 24.67
#